data_c14d4c96769d9cdc54c7d98a86ca2776
#
_entry.id   c14d4c96769d9cdc54c7d98a86ca2776
#
_cell.length_a   1.000
_cell.length_b   1.000
_cell.length_c   1.000
_cell.angle_alpha   90.00
_cell.angle_beta   90.00
_cell.angle_gamma   90.00
#
_symmetry.space_group_name_H-M   'P 1'
#
loop_
_entity.id
_entity.type
_entity.pdbx_description
1 polymer ?
#
loop_
_entity_poly.entity_id
_entity_poly.type
_entity_poly.pdbx_seq_one_letter_code
_entity_poly.pdbx_strand_id
1 'polypeptide(L)'
;HAPTVQKECGRYLARFMEFAVRRSKVPRSWLITQADRDELCPKRTRKRKKAVLEDAEILDFIDLVQQENPAWANLFRLLAQYGLRPVEIQHLTVERDPTSKTGERVFYCSYEKVGGQEDTEPRYLRPMHFRRSQHDRPVRWPLEEAWEAGTLKLPDLKEFNGHACNRYLHRKSKGKPAGPVQQRWRELSDKYAALPTKDWVRTYSLRDGFGVRCYREGLDKTVIAAAMGHSLAVH
;
A
#
# COMPACT_ATOMS: atom_id res chain seq x y z
N HIS A 1 13.04 -11.51 18.87
CA HIS A 1 12.02 -10.48 18.56
C HIS A 1 12.21 -9.94 17.14
N ALA A 2 11.10 -9.50 16.49
CA ALA A 2 11.19 -8.93 15.16
C ALA A 2 12.05 -7.65 15.18
N PRO A 3 12.96 -7.43 14.21
CA PRO A 3 13.88 -6.28 14.19
C PRO A 3 13.20 -4.92 14.30
N THR A 4 11.95 -4.81 13.82
CA THR A 4 11.13 -3.60 13.94
C THR A 4 10.74 -3.32 15.39
N VAL A 5 10.36 -4.37 16.14
CA VAL A 5 10.00 -4.26 17.57
C VAL A 5 11.21 -3.84 18.38
N GLN A 6 12.39 -4.43 18.13
CA GLN A 6 13.64 -4.03 18.79
C GLN A 6 13.94 -2.54 18.56
N LYS A 7 13.83 -2.08 17.30
CA LYS A 7 14.06 -0.68 16.96
C LYS A 7 13.09 0.28 17.67
N GLU A 8 11.81 -0.08 17.71
CA GLU A 8 10.79 0.72 18.39
C GLU A 8 11.05 0.74 19.92
N CYS A 9 11.31 -0.41 20.53
CA CYS A 9 11.65 -0.50 21.94
C CYS A 9 12.90 0.33 22.28
N GLY A 10 13.97 0.25 21.49
CA GLY A 10 15.17 1.05 21.66
C GLY A 10 14.92 2.56 21.56
N ARG A 11 14.04 2.97 20.62
CA ARG A 11 13.62 4.37 20.48
C ARG A 11 12.84 4.88 21.68
N TYR A 12 11.89 4.10 22.17
CA TYR A 12 11.11 4.47 23.37
C TYR A 12 11.96 4.49 24.63
N LEU A 13 12.85 3.52 24.78
CA LEU A 13 13.79 3.49 25.91
C LEU A 13 14.67 4.74 25.89
N ALA A 14 15.24 5.12 24.76
CA ALA A 14 16.06 6.33 24.64
C ALA A 14 15.28 7.59 25.05
N ARG A 15 14.04 7.74 24.57
CA ARG A 15 13.16 8.87 24.94
C ARG A 15 12.83 8.88 26.43
N PHE A 16 12.56 7.71 27.00
CA PHE A 16 12.30 7.58 28.43
C PHE A 16 13.54 8.00 29.26
N MET A 17 14.73 7.55 28.90
CA MET A 17 15.98 7.94 29.58
C MET A 17 16.27 9.44 29.45
N GLU A 18 16.04 10.04 28.26
CA GLU A 18 16.13 11.50 28.07
C GLU A 18 15.15 12.24 28.99
N PHE A 19 13.92 11.77 29.11
CA PHE A 19 12.93 12.35 30.01
C PHE A 19 13.37 12.22 31.48
N ALA A 20 13.83 11.05 31.92
CA ALA A 20 14.27 10.79 33.30
C ALA A 20 15.46 11.70 33.69
N VAL A 21 16.43 11.86 32.79
CA VAL A 21 17.58 12.75 33.03
C VAL A 21 17.15 14.21 33.14
N ARG A 22 16.20 14.66 32.30
CA ARG A 22 15.74 16.07 32.28
C ARG A 22 14.83 16.41 33.46
N ARG A 23 13.99 15.48 33.91
CA ARG A 23 12.92 15.74 34.88
C ARG A 23 13.16 15.19 36.29
N SER A 24 13.88 14.09 36.42
CA SER A 24 14.00 13.33 37.67
C SER A 24 15.42 13.36 38.25
N LYS A 25 16.29 14.27 37.81
CA LYS A 25 17.69 14.42 38.30
C LYS A 25 18.52 13.13 38.20
N VAL A 26 18.14 12.23 37.28
CA VAL A 26 18.89 11.00 37.01
C VAL A 26 20.24 11.36 36.39
N PRO A 27 21.35 10.68 36.71
CA PRO A 27 22.66 10.97 36.14
C PRO A 27 22.67 10.95 34.62
N ARG A 28 23.41 11.87 33.98
CA ARG A 28 23.55 11.94 32.50
C ARG A 28 24.14 10.66 31.90
N SER A 29 24.87 9.86 32.68
CA SER A 29 25.40 8.55 32.28
C SER A 29 24.32 7.53 31.87
N TRP A 30 23.05 7.79 32.21
CA TRP A 30 21.91 6.96 31.79
C TRP A 30 21.42 7.29 30.36
N LEU A 31 21.91 8.37 29.75
CA LEU A 31 21.56 8.66 28.36
C LEU A 31 22.13 7.58 27.44
N ILE A 32 21.23 6.98 26.64
CA ILE A 32 21.60 5.99 25.65
C ILE A 32 22.34 6.70 24.50
N THR A 33 23.61 6.35 24.30
CA THR A 33 24.44 6.90 23.23
C THR A 33 24.03 6.33 21.85
N GLN A 34 24.57 6.92 20.79
CA GLN A 34 24.34 6.36 19.45
C GLN A 34 24.98 4.97 19.31
N ALA A 35 26.12 4.73 19.93
CA ALA A 35 26.79 3.42 19.95
C ALA A 35 25.89 2.36 20.62
N ASP A 36 25.31 2.66 21.77
CA ASP A 36 24.37 1.76 22.45
C ASP A 36 23.14 1.47 21.59
N ARG A 37 22.62 2.49 20.87
CA ARG A 37 21.50 2.31 19.94
C ARG A 37 21.85 1.40 18.77
N ASP A 38 23.04 1.53 18.21
CA ASP A 38 23.50 0.72 17.09
C ASP A 38 23.78 -0.73 17.51
N GLU A 39 24.20 -0.96 18.76
CA GLU A 39 24.37 -2.29 19.35
C GLU A 39 23.00 -2.95 19.64
N LEU A 40 22.08 -2.24 20.30
CA LEU A 40 20.75 -2.75 20.63
C LEU A 40 19.86 -2.96 19.38
N CYS A 41 20.06 -2.17 18.36
CA CYS A 41 19.26 -2.16 17.13
C CYS A 41 20.14 -2.17 15.88
N PRO A 42 20.84 -3.27 15.60
CA PRO A 42 21.76 -3.34 14.47
C PRO A 42 21.04 -2.99 13.17
N LYS A 43 21.71 -2.17 12.34
CA LYS A 43 21.16 -1.77 11.04
C LYS A 43 20.87 -3.01 10.21
N ARG A 44 19.68 -3.08 9.62
CA ARG A 44 19.35 -4.13 8.65
C ARG A 44 20.37 -4.10 7.53
N THR A 45 21.14 -5.17 7.39
CA THR A 45 22.18 -5.30 6.37
C THR A 45 21.61 -5.40 4.95
N ARG A 46 20.32 -5.74 4.80
CA ARG A 46 19.66 -5.84 3.48
C ARG A 46 18.20 -5.41 3.55
N LYS A 47 17.82 -4.37 2.80
CA LYS A 47 16.41 -4.05 2.53
C LYS A 47 15.88 -5.12 1.56
N ARG A 48 14.78 -5.81 1.93
CA ARG A 48 14.07 -6.67 0.98
C ARG A 48 13.55 -5.80 -0.17
N LYS A 49 13.79 -6.25 -1.40
CA LYS A 49 13.24 -5.61 -2.58
C LYS A 49 11.72 -5.81 -2.59
N LYS A 50 11.00 -4.81 -3.06
CA LYS A 50 9.53 -4.87 -3.14
C LYS A 50 9.17 -5.61 -4.42
N ALA A 51 8.28 -6.61 -4.33
CA ALA A 51 7.74 -7.28 -5.49
C ALA A 51 6.75 -6.35 -6.22
N VAL A 52 6.87 -6.31 -7.52
CA VAL A 52 5.86 -5.72 -8.42
C VAL A 52 5.15 -6.88 -9.09
N LEU A 53 3.85 -7.01 -8.86
CA LEU A 53 3.02 -8.03 -9.49
C LEU A 53 2.75 -7.66 -10.94
N GLU A 54 2.72 -8.65 -11.81
CA GLU A 54 2.32 -8.48 -13.20
C GLU A 54 0.81 -8.26 -13.33
N ASP A 55 0.39 -7.59 -14.40
CA ASP A 55 -1.02 -7.27 -14.63
C ASP A 55 -1.90 -8.52 -14.68
N ALA A 56 -1.44 -9.60 -15.33
CA ALA A 56 -2.16 -10.86 -15.37
C ALA A 56 -2.35 -11.46 -13.96
N GLU A 57 -1.31 -11.41 -13.11
CA GLU A 57 -1.38 -11.89 -11.74
C GLU A 57 -2.35 -11.09 -10.88
N ILE A 58 -2.38 -9.76 -11.07
CA ILE A 58 -3.31 -8.87 -10.37
C ILE A 58 -4.74 -9.16 -10.80
N LEU A 59 -4.99 -9.31 -12.10
CA LEU A 59 -6.31 -9.62 -12.64
C LEU A 59 -6.81 -10.96 -12.14
N ASP A 60 -6.01 -12.03 -12.27
CA ASP A 60 -6.37 -13.37 -11.80
C ASP A 60 -6.62 -13.42 -10.30
N PHE A 61 -5.79 -12.71 -9.53
CA PHE A 61 -5.97 -12.62 -8.08
C PHE A 61 -7.28 -11.91 -7.71
N ILE A 62 -7.58 -10.77 -8.35
CA ILE A 62 -8.81 -10.01 -8.07
C ILE A 62 -10.05 -10.77 -8.53
N ASP A 63 -9.99 -11.49 -9.65
CA ASP A 63 -11.08 -12.34 -10.11
C ASP A 63 -11.39 -13.46 -9.11
N LEU A 64 -10.36 -14.06 -8.51
CA LEU A 64 -10.52 -15.04 -7.45
C LEU A 64 -11.13 -14.42 -6.18
N VAL A 65 -10.67 -13.23 -5.79
CA VAL A 65 -11.25 -12.50 -4.65
C VAL A 65 -12.71 -12.13 -4.91
N GLN A 66 -13.07 -11.77 -6.15
CA GLN A 66 -14.45 -11.46 -6.54
C GLN A 66 -15.40 -12.63 -6.30
N GLN A 67 -14.95 -13.84 -6.56
CA GLN A 67 -15.76 -15.05 -6.34
C GLN A 67 -16.00 -15.33 -4.85
N GLU A 68 -15.01 -15.02 -3.99
CA GLU A 68 -15.13 -15.24 -2.54
C GLU A 68 -15.81 -14.07 -1.82
N ASN A 69 -15.41 -12.82 -2.15
CA ASN A 69 -15.90 -11.62 -1.50
C ASN A 69 -15.79 -10.37 -2.39
N PRO A 70 -16.88 -10.00 -3.08
CA PRO A 70 -16.90 -8.86 -3.99
C PRO A 70 -16.47 -7.53 -3.35
N ALA A 71 -16.76 -7.33 -2.07
CA ALA A 71 -16.39 -6.09 -1.38
C ALA A 71 -14.86 -5.96 -1.24
N TRP A 72 -14.15 -7.04 -0.93
CA TRP A 72 -12.69 -7.06 -0.91
C TRP A 72 -12.08 -6.94 -2.31
N ALA A 73 -12.73 -7.54 -3.32
CA ALA A 73 -12.31 -7.36 -4.71
C ALA A 73 -12.36 -5.89 -5.13
N ASN A 74 -13.44 -5.17 -4.80
CA ASN A 74 -13.57 -3.75 -5.08
C ASN A 74 -12.49 -2.91 -4.37
N LEU A 75 -12.17 -3.24 -3.11
CA LEU A 75 -11.07 -2.59 -2.40
C LEU A 75 -9.75 -2.80 -3.16
N PHE A 76 -9.41 -4.02 -3.54
CA PHE A 76 -8.17 -4.30 -4.27
C PHE A 76 -8.14 -3.69 -5.68
N ARG A 77 -9.29 -3.60 -6.36
CA ARG A 77 -9.43 -2.86 -7.63
C ARG A 77 -9.06 -1.39 -7.48
N LEU A 78 -9.59 -0.73 -6.44
CA LEU A 78 -9.25 0.66 -6.14
C LEU A 78 -7.74 0.83 -5.90
N LEU A 79 -7.14 -0.03 -5.07
CA LEU A 79 -5.69 0.03 -4.81
C LEU A 79 -4.87 -0.17 -6.08
N ALA A 80 -5.26 -1.11 -6.93
CA ALA A 80 -4.51 -1.47 -8.11
C ALA A 80 -4.73 -0.48 -9.27
N GLN A 81 -5.98 -0.06 -9.56
CA GLN A 81 -6.31 0.78 -10.71
C GLN A 81 -5.92 2.25 -10.54
N TYR A 82 -5.92 2.76 -9.31
CA TYR A 82 -5.59 4.16 -9.00
C TYR A 82 -4.31 4.34 -8.19
N GLY A 83 -3.63 3.25 -7.88
CA GLY A 83 -2.41 3.33 -7.09
C GLY A 83 -2.63 3.88 -5.67
N LEU A 84 -3.76 3.59 -5.04
CA LEU A 84 -4.13 4.11 -3.72
C LEU A 84 -3.44 3.40 -2.56
N ARG A 85 -3.26 4.13 -1.46
CA ARG A 85 -3.04 3.50 -0.15
C ARG A 85 -4.39 3.06 0.42
N PRO A 86 -4.46 1.98 1.20
CA PRO A 86 -5.72 1.59 1.82
C PRO A 86 -6.42 2.71 2.59
N VAL A 87 -5.68 3.54 3.32
CA VAL A 87 -6.22 4.67 4.08
C VAL A 87 -6.86 5.75 3.20
N GLU A 88 -6.43 5.89 1.96
CA GLU A 88 -6.97 6.90 1.05
C GLU A 88 -8.40 6.59 0.61
N ILE A 89 -8.84 5.34 0.70
CA ILE A 89 -10.18 4.92 0.25
C ILE A 89 -11.30 5.63 1.01
N GLN A 90 -11.14 5.89 2.30
CA GLN A 90 -12.16 6.60 3.10
C GLN A 90 -12.23 8.12 2.83
N HIS A 91 -11.32 8.63 2.00
CA HIS A 91 -11.23 10.04 1.59
C HIS A 91 -11.57 10.23 0.11
N LEU A 92 -12.24 9.26 -0.51
CA LEU A 92 -12.63 9.32 -1.91
C LEU A 92 -14.01 9.95 -2.07
N THR A 93 -14.13 10.84 -3.03
CA THR A 93 -15.38 11.33 -3.61
C THR A 93 -15.30 11.19 -5.13
N VAL A 94 -16.45 11.22 -5.81
CA VAL A 94 -16.47 11.32 -7.28
C VAL A 94 -16.87 12.73 -7.64
N GLU A 95 -16.02 13.41 -8.38
CA GLU A 95 -16.20 14.82 -8.76
C GLU A 95 -16.04 15.00 -10.26
N ARG A 96 -16.46 16.17 -10.75
CA ARG A 96 -16.19 16.55 -12.13
C ARG A 96 -14.73 16.93 -12.27
N ASP A 97 -14.05 16.32 -13.24
CA ASP A 97 -12.68 16.67 -13.56
C ASP A 97 -12.58 18.14 -14.04
N PRO A 98 -11.83 19.00 -13.32
CA PRO A 98 -11.71 20.41 -13.69
C PRO A 98 -10.94 20.62 -15.00
N THR A 99 -10.18 19.61 -15.45
CA THR A 99 -9.41 19.68 -16.69
C THR A 99 -10.13 19.05 -17.89
N SER A 100 -11.23 18.33 -17.64
CA SER A 100 -12.00 17.67 -18.70
C SER A 100 -12.96 18.65 -19.40
N LYS A 101 -12.83 18.77 -20.71
CA LYS A 101 -13.75 19.55 -21.54
C LYS A 101 -15.14 18.92 -21.62
N THR A 102 -15.25 17.62 -21.42
CA THR A 102 -16.49 16.84 -21.49
C THR A 102 -17.19 16.68 -20.15
N GLY A 103 -16.59 17.17 -19.08
CA GLY A 103 -17.12 17.05 -17.73
C GLY A 103 -17.03 15.62 -17.17
N GLU A 104 -16.00 14.90 -17.55
CA GLU A 104 -15.73 13.54 -17.05
C GLU A 104 -15.77 13.48 -15.53
N ARG A 105 -16.33 12.39 -15.01
CA ARG A 105 -16.40 12.13 -13.56
C ARG A 105 -15.20 11.27 -13.18
N VAL A 106 -14.47 11.69 -12.14
CA VAL A 106 -13.26 11.03 -11.67
C VAL A 106 -13.24 10.99 -10.14
N PHE A 107 -12.50 10.06 -9.57
CA PHE A 107 -12.24 10.10 -8.14
C PHE A 107 -11.37 11.30 -7.77
N TYR A 108 -11.76 11.96 -6.68
CA TYR A 108 -10.96 12.93 -5.96
C TYR A 108 -10.60 12.35 -4.59
N CYS A 109 -9.33 12.43 -4.22
CA CYS A 109 -8.81 11.98 -2.94
C CYS A 109 -8.42 13.19 -2.10
N SER A 110 -9.16 13.45 -1.03
CA SER A 110 -8.92 14.54 -0.11
C SER A 110 -7.92 14.20 1.00
N TYR A 111 -7.27 13.03 0.94
CA TYR A 111 -6.35 12.59 1.98
C TYR A 111 -5.08 13.44 2.03
N GLU A 112 -4.83 14.03 3.18
CA GLU A 112 -3.60 14.72 3.52
C GLU A 112 -2.82 13.94 4.57
N LYS A 113 -1.57 13.59 4.26
CA LYS A 113 -0.69 12.97 5.23
C LYS A 113 0.09 14.06 5.96
N VAL A 114 -0.25 14.28 7.21
CA VAL A 114 0.48 15.20 8.09
C VAL A 114 1.53 14.42 8.88
N GLY A 115 2.77 14.86 8.83
CA GLY A 115 3.88 14.28 9.60
C GLY A 115 4.65 13.19 8.85
N GLY A 116 5.75 13.56 8.26
CA GLY A 116 6.69 12.71 7.53
C GLY A 116 7.77 13.58 6.92
N GLN A 117 8.57 13.05 6.01
CA GLN A 117 9.52 13.89 5.25
C GLN A 117 8.81 14.79 4.24
N GLU A 118 7.55 14.47 3.86
CA GLU A 118 6.77 15.26 2.91
C GLU A 118 5.27 14.99 3.10
N ASP A 119 4.46 16.01 2.91
CA ASP A 119 3.01 15.94 2.98
C ASP A 119 2.43 15.37 1.68
N THR A 120 1.26 14.72 1.78
CA THR A 120 0.51 14.26 0.61
C THR A 120 -0.60 15.28 0.36
N GLU A 121 -0.67 15.81 -0.85
CA GLU A 121 -1.72 16.74 -1.23
C GLU A 121 -2.97 16.03 -1.76
N PRO A 122 -4.16 16.63 -1.58
CA PRO A 122 -5.38 16.22 -2.26
C PRO A 122 -5.19 16.19 -3.78
N ARG A 123 -5.85 15.24 -4.47
CA ARG A 123 -5.64 15.08 -5.90
C ARG A 123 -6.76 14.38 -6.63
N TYR A 124 -6.92 14.71 -7.90
CA TYR A 124 -7.75 13.96 -8.83
C TYR A 124 -7.04 12.69 -9.28
N LEU A 125 -7.76 11.58 -9.38
CA LEU A 125 -7.20 10.26 -9.68
C LEU A 125 -7.53 9.88 -11.13
N ARG A 126 -6.54 9.30 -11.80
CA ARG A 126 -6.69 8.75 -13.14
C ARG A 126 -6.50 7.24 -13.10
N PRO A 127 -7.43 6.45 -13.67
CA PRO A 127 -7.28 5.01 -13.70
C PRO A 127 -6.17 4.59 -14.66
N MET A 128 -5.38 3.60 -14.28
CA MET A 128 -4.48 2.92 -15.21
C MET A 128 -5.05 1.57 -15.59
N HIS A 129 -5.11 1.35 -16.91
CA HIS A 129 -5.65 0.12 -17.47
C HIS A 129 -4.69 -1.04 -17.30
N PHE A 130 -5.24 -2.24 -17.19
CA PHE A 130 -4.47 -3.49 -17.14
C PHE A 130 -4.44 -4.14 -18.52
N ARG A 131 -3.37 -4.87 -18.80
CA ARG A 131 -3.25 -5.72 -19.98
C ARG A 131 -2.69 -7.07 -19.57
N ARG A 132 -3.37 -8.17 -19.93
CA ARG A 132 -2.80 -9.53 -19.71
C ARG A 132 -1.59 -9.77 -20.61
N SER A 133 -1.63 -9.24 -21.81
CA SER A 133 -0.50 -9.18 -22.76
C SER A 133 -0.52 -7.85 -23.51
N GLN A 134 0.57 -7.55 -24.24
CA GLN A 134 0.66 -6.32 -25.04
C GLN A 134 -0.40 -6.23 -26.15
N HIS A 135 -0.92 -7.38 -26.60
CA HIS A 135 -1.89 -7.46 -27.69
C HIS A 135 -3.35 -7.49 -27.22
N ASP A 136 -3.58 -7.63 -25.92
CA ASP A 136 -4.92 -7.70 -25.35
C ASP A 136 -5.56 -6.32 -25.22
N ARG A 137 -6.89 -6.31 -25.27
CA ARG A 137 -7.65 -5.09 -24.98
C ARG A 137 -7.41 -4.68 -23.52
N PRO A 138 -7.26 -3.37 -23.28
CA PRO A 138 -7.12 -2.88 -21.91
C PRO A 138 -8.34 -3.23 -21.06
N VAL A 139 -8.09 -3.66 -19.82
CA VAL A 139 -9.13 -3.92 -18.83
C VAL A 139 -9.17 -2.72 -17.89
N ARG A 140 -10.36 -2.17 -17.69
CA ARG A 140 -10.67 -1.14 -16.68
C ARG A 140 -11.95 -1.56 -15.97
N TRP A 141 -11.98 -1.36 -14.65
CA TRP A 141 -13.22 -1.49 -13.88
C TRP A 141 -13.91 -0.13 -13.79
N PRO A 142 -15.22 -0.04 -14.07
CA PRO A 142 -15.99 1.21 -14.00
C PRO A 142 -16.33 1.55 -12.53
N LEU A 143 -15.31 1.88 -11.75
CA LEU A 143 -15.44 2.04 -10.29
C LEU A 143 -16.06 3.37 -9.92
N GLU A 144 -15.85 4.41 -10.70
CA GLU A 144 -16.46 5.74 -10.50
C GLU A 144 -17.98 5.66 -10.68
N GLU A 145 -18.41 5.01 -11.75
CA GLU A 145 -19.82 4.81 -12.06
C GLU A 145 -20.51 3.97 -10.99
N ALA A 146 -19.85 2.91 -10.53
CA ALA A 146 -20.38 2.06 -9.46
C ALA A 146 -20.40 2.76 -8.09
N TRP A 147 -19.46 3.68 -7.84
CA TRP A 147 -19.43 4.50 -6.64
C TRP A 147 -20.62 5.47 -6.61
N GLU A 148 -20.84 6.23 -7.69
CA GLU A 148 -21.94 7.18 -7.80
C GLU A 148 -23.33 6.50 -7.73
N ALA A 149 -23.44 5.32 -8.35
CA ALA A 149 -24.64 4.51 -8.28
C ALA A 149 -24.88 3.86 -6.89
N GLY A 150 -23.92 3.99 -5.94
CA GLY A 150 -24.00 3.34 -4.64
C GLY A 150 -23.90 1.81 -4.68
N THR A 151 -23.47 1.26 -5.80
CA THR A 151 -23.36 -0.19 -6.02
C THR A 151 -21.97 -0.75 -5.68
N LEU A 152 -20.95 0.13 -5.55
CA LEU A 152 -19.61 -0.26 -5.16
C LEU A 152 -19.54 -0.60 -3.66
N LYS A 153 -19.81 -1.85 -3.32
CA LYS A 153 -19.70 -2.31 -1.94
C LYS A 153 -18.22 -2.45 -1.55
N LEU A 154 -17.86 -1.91 -0.39
CA LEU A 154 -16.54 -2.08 0.24
C LEU A 154 -16.68 -2.93 1.50
N PRO A 155 -15.58 -3.59 1.98
CA PRO A 155 -15.64 -4.34 3.22
C PRO A 155 -15.96 -3.41 4.40
N ASP A 156 -16.76 -3.90 5.34
CA ASP A 156 -17.07 -3.19 6.59
C ASP A 156 -15.82 -3.20 7.48
N LEU A 157 -15.08 -2.09 7.47
CA LEU A 157 -13.85 -1.90 8.22
C LEU A 157 -13.94 -0.59 9.00
N LYS A 158 -13.60 -0.65 10.29
CA LYS A 158 -13.46 0.57 11.11
C LYS A 158 -12.41 1.53 10.52
N GLU A 159 -11.35 0.97 9.95
CA GLU A 159 -10.25 1.69 9.32
C GLU A 159 -9.73 0.93 8.10
N PHE A 160 -9.62 1.64 6.99
CA PHE A 160 -8.95 1.13 5.79
C PHE A 160 -7.45 1.31 5.95
N ASN A 161 -6.75 0.25 6.31
CA ASN A 161 -5.31 0.27 6.49
C ASN A 161 -4.65 -1.02 6.01
N GLY A 162 -3.30 -1.01 5.90
CA GLY A 162 -2.55 -2.16 5.44
C GLY A 162 -2.66 -3.37 6.38
N HIS A 163 -2.94 -3.17 7.66
CA HIS A 163 -3.14 -4.28 8.61
C HIS A 163 -4.45 -5.02 8.36
N ALA A 164 -5.53 -4.31 8.02
CA ALA A 164 -6.80 -4.92 7.67
C ALA A 164 -6.65 -5.77 6.39
N CYS A 165 -6.00 -5.23 5.36
CA CYS A 165 -5.69 -5.97 4.13
C CYS A 165 -4.83 -7.22 4.43
N ASN A 166 -3.77 -7.07 5.21
CA ASN A 166 -2.91 -8.19 5.56
C ASN A 166 -3.67 -9.26 6.38
N ARG A 167 -4.55 -8.87 7.31
CA ARG A 167 -5.39 -9.83 8.03
C ARG A 167 -6.28 -10.63 7.09
N TYR A 168 -6.88 -10.00 6.09
CA TYR A 168 -7.68 -10.69 5.09
C TYR A 168 -6.83 -11.67 4.27
N LEU A 169 -5.70 -11.21 3.73
CA LEU A 169 -4.80 -11.98 2.88
C LEU A 169 -4.10 -13.15 3.60
N HIS A 170 -3.89 -13.03 4.90
CA HIS A 170 -3.23 -14.05 5.73
C HIS A 170 -4.15 -14.71 6.75
N ARG A 171 -5.49 -14.56 6.58
CA ARG A 171 -6.47 -15.16 7.47
C ARG A 171 -6.25 -16.68 7.54
N LYS A 172 -6.13 -17.17 8.77
CA LYS A 172 -6.10 -18.61 9.07
C LYS A 172 -7.42 -18.97 9.74
N SER A 173 -8.14 -19.92 9.20
CA SER A 173 -9.28 -20.54 9.89
C SER A 173 -8.74 -21.63 10.83
N LYS A 174 -9.10 -21.58 12.12
CA LYS A 174 -8.69 -22.64 13.08
C LYS A 174 -9.13 -24.01 12.54
N GLY A 175 -8.17 -24.93 12.36
CA GLY A 175 -8.45 -26.31 11.95
C GLY A 175 -8.93 -26.50 10.51
N LYS A 176 -8.92 -25.44 9.67
CA LYS A 176 -9.29 -25.52 8.25
C LYS A 176 -8.10 -25.12 7.36
N PRO A 177 -7.99 -25.70 6.15
CA PRO A 177 -7.01 -25.24 5.17
C PRO A 177 -7.26 -23.77 4.81
N ALA A 178 -6.22 -23.11 4.31
CA ALA A 178 -6.34 -21.76 3.79
C ALA A 178 -7.36 -21.73 2.63
N GLY A 179 -8.20 -20.69 2.60
CA GLY A 179 -9.12 -20.50 1.47
C GLY A 179 -8.35 -20.21 0.16
N PRO A 180 -9.04 -20.31 -1.00
CA PRO A 180 -8.41 -20.15 -2.31
C PRO A 180 -7.66 -18.80 -2.46
N VAL A 181 -8.23 -17.71 -1.95
CA VAL A 181 -7.61 -16.37 -1.98
C VAL A 181 -6.30 -16.36 -1.18
N GLN A 182 -6.30 -16.91 0.05
CA GLN A 182 -5.12 -16.94 0.90
C GLN A 182 -4.04 -17.88 0.36
N GLN A 183 -4.47 -18.98 -0.27
CA GLN A 183 -3.56 -19.91 -0.96
C GLN A 183 -2.89 -19.20 -2.14
N ARG A 184 -3.68 -18.56 -3.02
CA ARG A 184 -3.15 -17.83 -4.18
C ARG A 184 -2.19 -16.71 -3.77
N TRP A 185 -2.52 -15.96 -2.72
CA TRP A 185 -1.63 -14.93 -2.20
C TRP A 185 -0.31 -15.49 -1.68
N ARG A 186 -0.35 -16.67 -1.07
CA ARG A 186 0.87 -17.38 -0.63
C ARG A 186 1.70 -17.84 -1.82
N GLU A 187 1.09 -18.46 -2.84
CA GLU A 187 1.77 -18.87 -4.06
C GLU A 187 2.51 -17.70 -4.74
N LEU A 188 1.86 -16.53 -4.85
CA LEU A 188 2.50 -15.32 -5.35
C LEU A 188 3.68 -14.92 -4.46
N SER A 189 3.50 -14.95 -3.14
CA SER A 189 4.57 -14.61 -2.20
C SER A 189 5.76 -15.56 -2.31
N ASP A 190 5.52 -16.84 -2.46
CA ASP A 190 6.56 -17.87 -2.60
C ASP A 190 7.28 -17.74 -3.96
N LYS A 191 6.54 -17.49 -5.05
CA LYS A 191 7.09 -17.22 -6.38
C LYS A 191 8.12 -16.08 -6.34
N TYR A 192 7.74 -14.94 -5.78
CA TYR A 192 8.61 -13.77 -5.72
C TYR A 192 9.76 -13.92 -4.70
N ALA A 193 9.52 -14.62 -3.59
CA ALA A 193 10.57 -14.94 -2.61
C ALA A 193 11.63 -15.90 -3.16
N ALA A 194 11.30 -16.73 -4.14
CA ALA A 194 12.21 -17.64 -4.82
C ALA A 194 13.15 -16.93 -5.81
N LEU A 195 12.85 -15.70 -6.22
CA LEU A 195 13.70 -14.92 -7.11
C LEU A 195 15.08 -14.65 -6.44
N PRO A 196 16.16 -14.48 -7.22
CA PRO A 196 17.49 -14.15 -6.67
C PRO A 196 17.48 -12.89 -5.80
N THR A 197 16.60 -11.95 -6.11
CA THR A 197 16.38 -10.70 -5.37
C THR A 197 15.56 -10.88 -4.09
N LYS A 198 14.94 -12.07 -3.91
CA LYS A 198 14.07 -12.40 -2.77
C LYS A 198 13.03 -11.32 -2.51
N ASP A 199 12.27 -11.01 -3.55
CA ASP A 199 11.30 -9.93 -3.53
C ASP A 199 10.15 -10.24 -2.57
N TRP A 200 9.59 -9.19 -1.96
CA TRP A 200 8.56 -9.34 -0.95
C TRP A 200 7.21 -8.83 -1.46
N VAL A 201 6.26 -9.74 -1.61
CA VAL A 201 4.85 -9.43 -1.94
C VAL A 201 4.13 -8.90 -0.69
N ARG A 202 3.40 -7.83 -0.86
CA ARG A 202 2.62 -7.16 0.18
C ARG A 202 1.40 -6.47 -0.46
N THR A 203 0.43 -6.05 0.33
CA THR A 203 -0.74 -5.30 -0.19
C THR A 203 -0.34 -4.12 -1.07
N TYR A 204 0.74 -3.43 -0.71
CA TYR A 204 1.29 -2.33 -1.51
C TYR A 204 1.85 -2.76 -2.87
N SER A 205 2.09 -4.06 -3.11
CA SER A 205 2.51 -4.54 -4.44
C SER A 205 1.45 -4.30 -5.52
N LEU A 206 0.16 -4.21 -5.13
CA LEU A 206 -0.92 -3.79 -6.03
C LEU A 206 -0.74 -2.33 -6.47
N ARG A 207 -0.41 -1.46 -5.53
CA ARG A 207 -0.12 -0.05 -5.80
C ARG A 207 1.22 0.14 -6.54
N ASP A 208 2.25 -0.63 -6.17
CA ASP A 208 3.55 -0.57 -6.84
C ASP A 208 3.39 -0.92 -8.35
N GLY A 209 2.47 -1.85 -8.69
CA GLY A 209 2.07 -2.17 -10.06
C GLY A 209 1.46 -1.01 -10.84
N PHE A 210 0.70 -0.12 -10.18
CA PHE A 210 0.20 1.10 -10.82
C PHE A 210 1.35 1.98 -11.33
N GLY A 211 2.36 2.23 -10.51
CA GLY A 211 3.52 3.02 -10.93
C GLY A 211 4.24 2.43 -12.13
N VAL A 212 4.37 1.10 -12.18
CA VAL A 212 4.99 0.41 -13.33
C VAL A 212 4.13 0.55 -14.59
N ARG A 213 2.80 0.44 -14.48
CA ARG A 213 1.90 0.69 -15.64
C ARG A 213 2.03 2.11 -16.15
N CYS A 214 2.00 3.10 -15.26
CA CYS A 214 2.21 4.50 -15.64
C CYS A 214 3.53 4.68 -16.42
N TYR A 215 4.60 4.07 -15.94
CA TYR A 215 5.90 4.14 -16.59
C TYR A 215 5.91 3.47 -17.97
N ARG A 216 5.24 2.31 -18.12
CA ARG A 216 5.09 1.61 -19.40
C ARG A 216 4.30 2.41 -20.44
N GLU A 217 3.32 3.20 -19.99
CA GLU A 217 2.55 4.12 -20.84
C GLU A 217 3.30 5.46 -21.11
N GLY A 218 4.56 5.56 -20.68
CA GLY A 218 5.43 6.70 -20.98
C GLY A 218 5.20 7.95 -20.12
N LEU A 219 4.51 7.81 -18.98
CA LEU A 219 4.32 8.94 -18.08
C LEU A 219 5.62 9.33 -17.38
N ASP A 220 5.83 10.63 -17.21
CA ASP A 220 6.97 11.17 -16.48
C ASP A 220 6.91 10.82 -14.99
N LYS A 221 8.08 10.64 -14.37
CA LYS A 221 8.20 10.29 -12.96
C LYS A 221 7.54 11.29 -12.03
N THR A 222 7.54 12.57 -12.37
CA THR A 222 6.87 13.62 -11.59
C THR A 222 5.36 13.43 -11.60
N VAL A 223 4.79 13.13 -12.77
CA VAL A 223 3.37 12.85 -12.94
C VAL A 223 2.98 11.58 -12.17
N ILE A 224 3.80 10.53 -12.25
CA ILE A 224 3.55 9.27 -11.52
C ILE A 224 3.60 9.51 -10.00
N ALA A 225 4.62 10.24 -9.52
CA ALA A 225 4.75 10.57 -8.11
C ALA A 225 3.54 11.37 -7.60
N ALA A 226 3.13 12.41 -8.33
CA ALA A 226 1.94 13.20 -8.01
C ALA A 226 0.67 12.34 -8.00
N ALA A 227 0.44 11.50 -9.03
CA ALA A 227 -0.71 10.59 -9.10
C ALA A 227 -0.75 9.62 -7.91
N MET A 228 0.40 9.15 -7.46
CA MET A 228 0.53 8.29 -6.30
C MET A 228 0.58 9.04 -4.96
N GLY A 229 0.60 10.36 -4.94
CA GLY A 229 0.70 11.16 -3.71
C GLY A 229 2.00 10.87 -2.95
N HIS A 230 3.13 10.92 -3.63
CA HIS A 230 4.46 10.97 -3.03
C HIS A 230 5.34 11.98 -3.74
N SER A 231 6.44 12.34 -3.08
CA SER A 231 7.48 13.15 -3.71
C SER A 231 8.32 12.34 -4.69
N LEU A 232 9.02 13.06 -5.55
CA LEU A 232 10.02 12.50 -6.46
C LEU A 232 11.14 11.74 -5.74
N ALA A 233 11.52 12.16 -4.53
CA ALA A 233 12.57 11.49 -3.75
C ALA A 233 12.20 10.07 -3.30
N VAL A 234 10.91 9.74 -3.29
CA VAL A 234 10.39 8.41 -2.90
C VAL A 234 10.20 7.51 -4.11
N HIS A 235 10.11 8.09 -5.30
CA HIS A 235 9.86 7.39 -6.55
C HIS A 235 11.16 7.02 -7.26
#